data_dcd9aaaac502acc3df6c522f6d5483ef
#
_entry.id   dcd9aaaac502acc3df6c522f6d5483ef
#
_cell.length_a   1.000
_cell.length_b   1.000
_cell.length_c   1.000
_cell.angle_alpha   90.00
_cell.angle_beta   90.00
_cell.angle_gamma   90.00
#
_symmetry.space_group_name_H-M   'P 1'
#
loop_
_entity.id
_entity.type
_entity.pdbx_description
1 polymer ?
#
loop_
_entity_poly.entity_id
_entity_poly.type
_entity_poly.pdbx_seq_one_letter_code
_entity_poly.pdbx_strand_id
1 'polypeptide(L)'
;MPIADHYQRRFDDVLILGTGGSSLGSRALYEMADGDSDRIRSAPTLHIITNVDPFVWDRLIRRLDYRRTGIIVISKSGGTTETMMQFLSVLPVVLERLDPDELARCITVITEPGDNPLRKLAARYNLPVLDHDPRVGGRYSVLSVVGMLPTLISGLDAVEIRQGAQAVLDQAFASIDTPAACAAAVGAAISVGLQRQHNIAATVMLAYSDRLGSLARWYRQLWAESLGKDGQGTT
;
A
#
# COMPACT_ATOMS: atom_id res chain seq x y z
N MET A 1 -11.17 -13.09 -4.19
CA MET A 1 -11.67 -12.51 -2.91
C MET A 1 -12.94 -11.74 -3.22
N PRO A 2 -14.11 -12.01 -2.56
CA PRO A 2 -15.40 -11.45 -2.99
C PRO A 2 -15.43 -9.92 -3.15
N ILE A 3 -14.73 -9.19 -2.27
CA ILE A 3 -14.62 -7.72 -2.37
C ILE A 3 -13.84 -7.31 -3.61
N ALA A 4 -12.70 -7.94 -3.90
CA ALA A 4 -11.92 -7.62 -5.10
C ALA A 4 -12.73 -7.88 -6.37
N ASP A 5 -13.43 -9.01 -6.44
CA ASP A 5 -14.28 -9.38 -7.57
C ASP A 5 -15.43 -8.38 -7.76
N HIS A 6 -16.01 -7.89 -6.65
CA HIS A 6 -17.02 -6.85 -6.68
C HIS A 6 -16.46 -5.55 -7.26
N TYR A 7 -15.29 -5.09 -6.79
CA TYR A 7 -14.65 -3.88 -7.27
C TYR A 7 -14.30 -3.96 -8.75
N GLN A 8 -13.72 -5.08 -9.20
CA GLN A 8 -13.38 -5.29 -10.61
C GLN A 8 -14.57 -5.25 -11.56
N ARG A 9 -15.74 -5.77 -11.13
CA ARG A 9 -16.93 -5.81 -11.99
C ARG A 9 -17.73 -4.51 -11.99
N ARG A 10 -17.63 -3.73 -10.90
CA ARG A 10 -18.53 -2.59 -10.65
C ARG A 10 -17.91 -1.26 -11.01
N PHE A 11 -16.59 -1.10 -10.86
CA PHE A 11 -15.92 0.19 -10.94
C PHE A 11 -14.93 0.26 -12.09
N ASP A 12 -14.82 1.47 -12.67
CA ASP A 12 -13.79 1.82 -13.65
C ASP A 12 -12.56 2.39 -12.97
N ASP A 13 -12.79 3.10 -11.85
CA ASP A 13 -11.77 3.75 -11.05
C ASP A 13 -11.83 3.26 -9.60
N VAL A 14 -10.68 3.12 -8.95
CA VAL A 14 -10.60 2.84 -7.52
C VAL A 14 -9.66 3.83 -6.86
N LEU A 15 -10.21 4.61 -5.93
CA LEU A 15 -9.49 5.59 -5.14
C LEU A 15 -8.96 4.93 -3.86
N ILE A 16 -7.66 4.91 -3.68
CA ILE A 16 -7.02 4.35 -2.48
C ILE A 16 -6.47 5.50 -1.65
N LEU A 17 -7.07 5.67 -0.47
CA LEU A 17 -6.73 6.70 0.51
C LEU A 17 -5.89 6.09 1.62
N GLY A 18 -4.64 6.50 1.72
CA GLY A 18 -3.71 6.00 2.71
C GLY A 18 -2.32 6.57 2.49
N THR A 19 -1.56 6.71 3.55
CA THR A 19 -0.21 7.28 3.50
C THR A 19 0.84 6.28 4.00
N GLY A 20 2.08 6.48 3.61
CA GLY A 20 3.19 5.64 4.04
C GLY A 20 2.96 4.15 3.72
N GLY A 21 3.06 3.30 4.73
CA GLY A 21 2.90 1.84 4.60
C GLY A 21 1.52 1.39 4.10
N SER A 22 0.49 2.23 4.26
CA SER A 22 -0.86 1.94 3.77
C SER A 22 -1.00 2.05 2.24
N SER A 23 -0.01 2.61 1.55
CA SER A 23 -0.11 2.89 0.10
C SER A 23 1.15 2.60 -0.70
N LEU A 24 2.35 2.84 -0.14
CA LEU A 24 3.61 2.76 -0.90
C LEU A 24 3.88 1.37 -1.47
N GLY A 25 3.64 0.32 -0.69
CA GLY A 25 3.83 -1.06 -1.14
C GLY A 25 2.87 -1.44 -2.28
N SER A 26 1.58 -1.12 -2.12
CA SER A 26 0.55 -1.36 -3.16
C SER A 26 0.87 -0.60 -4.45
N ARG A 27 1.31 0.66 -4.30
CA ARG A 27 1.71 1.49 -5.43
C ARG A 27 2.91 0.90 -6.17
N ALA A 28 3.92 0.42 -5.42
CA ALA A 28 5.07 -0.23 -6.02
C ALA A 28 4.68 -1.46 -6.83
N LEU A 29 3.82 -2.33 -6.28
CA LEU A 29 3.33 -3.50 -7.00
C LEU A 29 2.55 -3.12 -8.26
N TYR A 30 1.64 -2.14 -8.15
CA TYR A 30 0.82 -1.67 -9.27
C TYR A 30 1.66 -1.08 -10.39
N GLU A 31 2.59 -0.17 -10.09
CA GLU A 31 3.44 0.47 -11.10
C GLU A 31 4.47 -0.49 -11.72
N MET A 32 5.00 -1.45 -10.95
CA MET A 32 5.91 -2.46 -11.50
C MET A 32 5.23 -3.40 -12.48
N ALA A 33 3.95 -3.66 -12.27
CA ALA A 33 3.17 -4.61 -13.05
C ALA A 33 2.46 -3.96 -14.26
N ASP A 34 2.67 -2.66 -14.49
CA ASP A 34 2.14 -1.95 -15.65
C ASP A 34 2.61 -2.64 -16.94
N GLY A 35 1.81 -3.54 -17.41
CA GLY A 35 2.13 -4.47 -18.48
C GLY A 35 0.91 -5.04 -19.18
N ASP A 36 1.21 -5.75 -20.22
CA ASP A 36 0.35 -6.17 -21.34
C ASP A 36 -0.65 -7.28 -21.05
N SER A 37 -0.90 -7.71 -19.81
CA SER A 37 -1.89 -8.76 -19.58
C SER A 37 -3.32 -8.25 -19.74
N ASP A 38 -4.17 -9.00 -20.43
CA ASP A 38 -5.59 -8.66 -20.61
C ASP A 38 -6.34 -8.49 -19.28
N ARG A 39 -5.91 -9.18 -18.23
CA ARG A 39 -6.47 -9.04 -16.87
C ARG A 39 -6.22 -7.65 -16.29
N ILE A 40 -5.04 -7.09 -16.49
CA ILE A 40 -4.68 -5.73 -16.02
C ILE A 40 -5.41 -4.68 -16.86
N ARG A 41 -5.51 -4.87 -18.18
CA ARG A 41 -6.21 -3.94 -19.07
C ARG A 41 -7.72 -3.85 -18.80
N SER A 42 -8.33 -4.90 -18.30
CA SER A 42 -9.75 -4.95 -17.96
C SER A 42 -10.04 -4.56 -16.50
N ALA A 43 -9.01 -4.38 -15.69
CA ALA A 43 -9.15 -4.02 -14.29
C ALA A 43 -9.39 -2.51 -14.12
N PRO A 44 -9.98 -2.08 -12.99
CA PRO A 44 -10.11 -0.66 -12.66
C PRO A 44 -8.77 0.06 -12.59
N THR A 45 -8.77 1.34 -12.96
CA THR A 45 -7.61 2.22 -12.74
C THR A 45 -7.47 2.54 -11.26
N LEU A 46 -6.29 2.27 -10.68
CA LEU A 46 -6.03 2.61 -9.29
C LEU A 46 -5.46 4.02 -9.15
N HIS A 47 -6.14 4.87 -8.41
CA HIS A 47 -5.68 6.20 -8.00
C HIS A 47 -5.18 6.13 -6.56
N ILE A 48 -3.88 5.91 -6.37
CA ILE A 48 -3.26 5.73 -5.05
C ILE A 48 -2.76 7.09 -4.56
N ILE A 49 -3.46 7.65 -3.58
CA ILE A 49 -3.19 8.99 -3.06
C ILE A 49 -2.34 8.90 -1.82
N THR A 50 -1.13 9.44 -1.90
CA THR A 50 -0.12 9.39 -0.82
C THR A 50 0.15 10.76 -0.20
N ASN A 51 -0.48 11.82 -0.70
CA ASN A 51 -0.24 13.20 -0.30
C ASN A 51 -1.57 13.96 -0.19
N VAL A 52 -1.57 15.05 0.56
CA VAL A 52 -2.70 15.96 0.78
C VAL A 52 -2.57 17.26 -0.02
N ASP A 53 -1.83 17.24 -1.14
CA ASP A 53 -1.73 18.41 -2.04
C ASP A 53 -3.13 18.79 -2.56
N PRO A 54 -3.64 19.97 -2.20
CA PRO A 54 -5.03 20.33 -2.50
C PRO A 54 -5.28 20.51 -4.01
N PHE A 55 -4.28 20.91 -4.77
CA PHE A 55 -4.43 21.09 -6.22
C PHE A 55 -4.58 19.75 -6.95
N VAL A 56 -3.71 18.79 -6.62
CA VAL A 56 -3.77 17.44 -7.19
C VAL A 56 -5.05 16.74 -6.76
N TRP A 57 -5.43 16.91 -5.49
CA TRP A 57 -6.64 16.35 -4.90
C TRP A 57 -7.91 16.89 -5.56
N ASP A 58 -8.12 18.19 -5.60
CA ASP A 58 -9.29 18.82 -6.21
C ASP A 58 -9.46 18.43 -7.69
N ARG A 59 -8.36 18.40 -8.44
CA ARG A 59 -8.36 17.97 -9.83
C ARG A 59 -8.81 16.52 -10.00
N LEU A 60 -8.41 15.62 -9.10
CA LEU A 60 -8.79 14.22 -9.15
C LEU A 60 -10.27 14.04 -8.80
N ILE A 61 -10.71 14.56 -7.65
CA ILE A 61 -12.08 14.34 -7.17
C ILE A 61 -13.16 14.93 -8.08
N ARG A 62 -12.84 15.99 -8.83
CA ARG A 62 -13.77 16.57 -9.83
C ARG A 62 -13.93 15.74 -11.10
N ARG A 63 -12.97 14.85 -11.40
CA ARG A 63 -12.95 14.04 -12.62
C ARG A 63 -13.61 12.67 -12.46
N LEU A 64 -13.75 12.20 -11.23
CA LEU A 64 -14.27 10.87 -10.95
C LEU A 64 -15.81 10.82 -11.08
N ASP A 65 -16.29 9.78 -11.74
CA ASP A 65 -17.69 9.39 -11.66
C ASP A 65 -17.89 8.48 -10.43
N TYR A 66 -18.45 9.04 -9.36
CA TYR A 66 -18.61 8.32 -8.09
C TYR A 66 -19.54 7.11 -8.16
N ARG A 67 -20.40 7.01 -9.18
CA ARG A 67 -21.22 5.81 -9.41
C ARG A 67 -20.41 4.65 -9.98
N ARG A 68 -19.25 4.96 -10.55
CA ARG A 68 -18.30 4.01 -11.12
C ARG A 68 -16.91 4.05 -10.44
N THR A 69 -16.84 4.66 -9.27
CA THR A 69 -15.62 4.76 -8.48
C THR A 69 -15.76 4.02 -7.16
N GLY A 70 -14.90 3.04 -6.92
CA GLY A 70 -14.73 2.42 -5.61
C GLY A 70 -13.74 3.23 -4.75
N ILE A 71 -13.89 3.17 -3.44
CA ILE A 71 -13.00 3.87 -2.49
C ILE A 71 -12.51 2.89 -1.44
N ILE A 72 -11.21 2.83 -1.23
CA ILE A 72 -10.59 2.03 -0.16
C ILE A 72 -9.84 2.98 0.76
N VAL A 73 -10.23 3.01 2.03
CA VAL A 73 -9.62 3.86 3.06
C VAL A 73 -8.76 3.00 3.96
N ILE A 74 -7.46 3.25 4.00
CA ILE A 74 -6.48 2.40 4.70
C ILE A 74 -5.74 3.22 5.74
N SER A 75 -5.96 2.91 7.02
CA SER A 75 -5.18 3.46 8.13
C SER A 75 -5.09 2.43 9.25
N LYS A 76 -3.89 1.94 9.58
CA LYS A 76 -3.70 0.98 10.66
C LYS A 76 -4.30 1.51 11.97
N SER A 77 -3.88 2.68 12.43
CA SER A 77 -4.37 3.31 13.67
C SER A 77 -5.80 3.86 13.56
N GLY A 78 -6.34 3.96 12.34
CA GLY A 78 -7.63 4.61 12.08
C GLY A 78 -7.67 6.11 12.36
N GLY A 79 -6.55 6.72 12.74
CA GLY A 79 -6.44 8.13 13.11
C GLY A 79 -5.37 8.92 12.34
N THR A 80 -4.75 8.34 11.30
CA THR A 80 -3.75 9.04 10.49
C THR A 80 -4.35 10.29 9.88
N THR A 81 -3.81 11.46 10.23
CA THR A 81 -4.38 12.77 9.89
C THR A 81 -4.59 12.92 8.40
N GLU A 82 -3.60 12.60 7.57
CA GLU A 82 -3.66 12.74 6.12
C GLU A 82 -4.76 11.84 5.52
N THR A 83 -4.84 10.59 5.97
CA THR A 83 -5.88 9.65 5.51
C THR A 83 -7.27 10.12 5.91
N MET A 84 -7.41 10.64 7.13
CA MET A 84 -8.68 11.20 7.60
C MET A 84 -9.08 12.45 6.83
N MET A 85 -8.13 13.36 6.54
CA MET A 85 -8.36 14.54 5.71
C MET A 85 -8.83 14.15 4.29
N GLN A 86 -8.14 13.20 3.66
CA GLN A 86 -8.52 12.67 2.35
C GLN A 86 -9.94 12.09 2.38
N PHE A 87 -10.24 11.23 3.35
CA PHE A 87 -11.55 10.61 3.46
C PHE A 87 -12.66 11.62 3.76
N LEU A 88 -12.46 12.50 4.72
CA LEU A 88 -13.45 13.51 5.10
C LEU A 88 -13.69 14.57 4.01
N SER A 89 -12.73 14.78 3.10
CA SER A 89 -12.94 15.69 1.96
C SER A 89 -13.71 15.05 0.82
N VAL A 90 -13.64 13.74 0.61
CA VAL A 90 -14.40 13.05 -0.44
C VAL A 90 -15.77 12.57 0.03
N LEU A 91 -15.90 12.23 1.30
CA LEU A 91 -17.12 11.67 1.87
C LEU A 91 -18.38 12.54 1.64
N PRO A 92 -18.38 13.88 1.87
CA PRO A 92 -19.54 14.72 1.57
C PRO A 92 -19.96 14.66 0.09
N VAL A 93 -18.98 14.65 -0.82
CA VAL A 93 -19.23 14.58 -2.27
C VAL A 93 -19.92 13.28 -2.66
N VAL A 94 -19.51 12.18 -2.02
CA VAL A 94 -20.11 10.85 -2.26
C VAL A 94 -21.49 10.75 -1.64
N LEU A 95 -21.69 11.30 -0.43
CA LEU A 95 -23.01 11.34 0.25
C LEU A 95 -24.06 12.14 -0.51
N GLU A 96 -23.66 13.15 -1.27
CA GLU A 96 -24.59 13.92 -2.13
C GLU A 96 -25.04 13.15 -3.39
N ARG A 97 -24.32 12.11 -3.77
CA ARG A 97 -24.47 11.42 -5.08
C ARG A 97 -24.96 9.99 -4.99
N LEU A 98 -24.73 9.33 -3.85
CA LEU A 98 -25.04 7.93 -3.63
C LEU A 98 -26.00 7.77 -2.45
N ASP A 99 -26.91 6.82 -2.55
CA ASP A 99 -27.72 6.41 -1.41
C ASP A 99 -26.91 5.57 -0.40
N PRO A 100 -27.45 5.32 0.82
CA PRO A 100 -26.73 4.57 1.85
C PRO A 100 -26.31 3.14 1.44
N ASP A 101 -27.12 2.46 0.64
CA ASP A 101 -26.81 1.10 0.19
C ASP A 101 -25.72 1.12 -0.89
N GLU A 102 -25.75 2.09 -1.78
CA GLU A 102 -24.70 2.32 -2.77
C GLU A 102 -23.38 2.71 -2.08
N LEU A 103 -23.44 3.58 -1.06
CA LEU A 103 -22.27 4.00 -0.27
C LEU A 103 -21.54 2.80 0.33
N ALA A 104 -22.26 1.87 0.97
CA ALA A 104 -21.69 0.67 1.58
C ALA A 104 -21.07 -0.29 0.55
N ARG A 105 -21.51 -0.24 -0.71
CA ARG A 105 -20.93 -1.02 -1.81
C ARG A 105 -19.71 -0.36 -2.45
N CYS A 106 -19.61 0.98 -2.36
CA CYS A 106 -18.53 1.75 -2.98
C CYS A 106 -17.34 1.95 -2.06
N ILE A 107 -17.52 1.95 -0.74
CA ILE A 107 -16.46 2.26 0.22
C ILE A 107 -16.12 1.02 1.06
N THR A 108 -14.82 0.70 1.13
CA THR A 108 -14.28 -0.32 2.05
C THR A 108 -13.21 0.31 2.93
N VAL A 109 -13.24 0.00 4.21
CA VAL A 109 -12.28 0.48 5.20
C VAL A 109 -11.33 -0.65 5.60
N ILE A 110 -10.03 -0.35 5.72
CA ILE A 110 -9.01 -1.27 6.28
C ILE A 110 -8.37 -0.58 7.48
N THR A 111 -8.59 -1.10 8.69
CA THR A 111 -8.03 -0.57 9.92
C THR A 111 -7.90 -1.66 10.98
N GLU A 112 -7.05 -1.47 11.99
CA GLU A 112 -6.93 -2.46 13.06
C GLU A 112 -8.20 -2.55 13.91
N PRO A 113 -8.45 -3.71 14.55
CA PRO A 113 -9.55 -3.86 15.50
C PRO A 113 -9.44 -2.87 16.68
N GLY A 114 -10.57 -2.54 17.28
CA GLY A 114 -10.64 -1.68 18.46
C GLY A 114 -11.33 -0.34 18.19
N ASP A 115 -11.28 0.55 19.16
CA ASP A 115 -11.95 1.84 19.10
C ASP A 115 -11.03 2.89 18.45
N ASN A 116 -11.29 3.20 17.18
CA ASN A 116 -10.55 4.22 16.45
C ASN A 116 -11.48 5.09 15.58
N PRO A 117 -11.05 6.32 15.20
CA PRO A 117 -11.90 7.26 14.47
C PRO A 117 -12.45 6.71 13.15
N LEU A 118 -11.62 6.00 12.38
CA LEU A 118 -12.03 5.47 11.08
C LEU A 118 -13.07 4.35 11.23
N ARG A 119 -12.94 3.52 12.26
CA ARG A 119 -13.93 2.48 12.56
C ARG A 119 -15.26 3.06 13.03
N LYS A 120 -15.23 4.17 13.79
CA LYS A 120 -16.46 4.91 14.17
C LYS A 120 -17.17 5.47 12.94
N LEU A 121 -16.44 6.05 12.01
CA LEU A 121 -17.02 6.53 10.75
C LEU A 121 -17.59 5.37 9.92
N ALA A 122 -16.86 4.27 9.82
CA ALA A 122 -17.35 3.09 9.11
C ALA A 122 -18.67 2.57 9.74
N ALA A 123 -18.75 2.48 11.05
CA ALA A 123 -19.97 2.08 11.74
C ALA A 123 -21.14 3.07 11.51
N ARG A 124 -20.87 4.38 11.54
CA ARG A 124 -21.88 5.42 11.31
C ARG A 124 -22.53 5.31 9.93
N TYR A 125 -21.76 4.96 8.91
CA TYR A 125 -22.21 4.87 7.52
C TYR A 125 -22.41 3.43 7.04
N ASN A 126 -22.38 2.46 7.94
CA ASN A 126 -22.53 1.02 7.65
C ASN A 126 -21.55 0.51 6.58
N LEU A 127 -20.32 1.03 6.58
CA LEU A 127 -19.28 0.66 5.62
C LEU A 127 -18.64 -0.69 6.00
N PRO A 128 -18.33 -1.56 5.03
CA PRO A 128 -17.56 -2.78 5.29
C PRO A 128 -16.16 -2.46 5.79
N VAL A 129 -15.73 -3.20 6.82
CA VAL A 129 -14.42 -3.07 7.44
C VAL A 129 -13.66 -4.38 7.34
N LEU A 130 -12.43 -4.30 6.87
CA LEU A 130 -11.45 -5.38 6.92
C LEU A 130 -10.41 -5.08 8.00
N ASP A 131 -10.04 -6.09 8.76
CA ASP A 131 -9.10 -5.92 9.85
C ASP A 131 -7.66 -5.89 9.34
N HIS A 132 -6.95 -4.82 9.69
CA HIS A 132 -5.50 -4.77 9.61
C HIS A 132 -4.92 -5.56 10.79
N ASP A 133 -4.02 -6.52 10.54
CA ASP A 133 -3.39 -7.29 11.64
C ASP A 133 -2.54 -6.35 12.53
N PRO A 134 -2.85 -6.21 13.82
CA PRO A 134 -2.11 -5.33 14.74
C PRO A 134 -0.63 -5.68 14.86
N ARG A 135 -0.27 -6.96 14.63
CA ARG A 135 1.11 -7.45 14.72
C ARG A 135 1.96 -7.06 13.50
N VAL A 136 1.33 -6.64 12.40
CA VAL A 136 2.03 -6.23 11.17
C VAL A 136 2.28 -4.73 11.22
N GLY A 137 3.55 -4.31 11.19
CA GLY A 137 3.92 -2.90 11.06
C GLY A 137 3.47 -2.31 9.73
N GLY A 138 3.08 -1.03 9.70
CA GLY A 138 2.56 -0.37 8.48
C GLY A 138 3.46 -0.57 7.26
N ARG A 139 4.77 -0.31 7.38
CA ARG A 139 5.74 -0.47 6.28
C ARG A 139 5.91 -1.91 5.77
N TYR A 140 5.50 -2.91 6.55
CA TYR A 140 5.56 -4.34 6.19
C TYR A 140 4.22 -4.90 5.70
N SER A 141 3.18 -4.08 5.59
CA SER A 141 1.81 -4.55 5.40
C SER A 141 1.45 -4.91 3.95
N VAL A 142 2.35 -4.73 2.99
CA VAL A 142 2.08 -4.98 1.56
C VAL A 142 1.57 -6.40 1.27
N LEU A 143 2.09 -7.41 1.97
CA LEU A 143 1.68 -8.81 1.81
C LEU A 143 0.47 -9.21 2.67
N SER A 144 -0.12 -8.26 3.40
CA SER A 144 -1.39 -8.41 4.10
C SER A 144 -2.57 -7.92 3.25
N VAL A 145 -3.77 -7.88 3.81
CA VAL A 145 -4.96 -7.32 3.14
C VAL A 145 -4.74 -5.90 2.61
N VAL A 146 -3.86 -5.13 3.27
CA VAL A 146 -3.52 -3.74 2.90
C VAL A 146 -2.95 -3.63 1.48
N GLY A 147 -2.03 -4.50 1.12
CA GLY A 147 -1.46 -4.53 -0.24
C GLY A 147 -2.18 -5.50 -1.17
N MET A 148 -2.62 -6.64 -0.66
CA MET A 148 -3.19 -7.69 -1.50
C MET A 148 -4.59 -7.38 -2.03
N LEU A 149 -5.41 -6.59 -1.31
CA LEU A 149 -6.70 -6.18 -1.86
C LEU A 149 -6.56 -5.25 -3.08
N PRO A 150 -5.78 -4.14 -3.01
CA PRO A 150 -5.48 -3.33 -4.21
C PRO A 150 -4.84 -4.13 -5.35
N THR A 151 -3.92 -5.04 -5.02
CA THR A 151 -3.27 -5.92 -5.99
C THR A 151 -4.28 -6.78 -6.75
N LEU A 152 -5.19 -7.45 -6.05
CA LEU A 152 -6.26 -8.24 -6.68
C LEU A 152 -7.17 -7.37 -7.54
N ILE A 153 -7.55 -6.19 -7.06
CA ILE A 153 -8.42 -5.26 -7.81
C ILE A 153 -7.75 -4.83 -9.11
N SER A 154 -6.44 -4.60 -9.12
CA SER A 154 -5.68 -4.25 -10.33
C SER A 154 -5.45 -5.41 -11.32
N GLY A 155 -6.02 -6.58 -11.06
CA GLY A 155 -5.88 -7.74 -11.93
C GLY A 155 -4.61 -8.56 -11.75
N LEU A 156 -3.77 -8.20 -10.77
CA LEU A 156 -2.55 -8.92 -10.43
C LEU A 156 -2.86 -10.18 -9.62
N ASP A 157 -1.98 -11.17 -9.70
CA ASP A 157 -2.08 -12.39 -8.92
C ASP A 157 -1.41 -12.24 -7.55
N ALA A 158 -2.23 -12.03 -6.52
CA ALA A 158 -1.74 -11.91 -5.15
C ALA A 158 -1.12 -13.20 -4.61
N VAL A 159 -1.47 -14.37 -5.16
CA VAL A 159 -0.89 -15.66 -4.76
C VAL A 159 0.53 -15.76 -5.29
N GLU A 160 0.75 -15.46 -6.57
CA GLU A 160 2.08 -15.45 -7.18
C GLU A 160 3.02 -14.46 -6.47
N ILE A 161 2.54 -13.25 -6.15
CA ILE A 161 3.33 -12.27 -5.40
C ILE A 161 3.74 -12.81 -4.03
N ARG A 162 2.82 -13.43 -3.30
CA ARG A 162 3.13 -14.03 -2.00
C ARG A 162 4.05 -15.25 -2.12
N GLN A 163 3.92 -16.05 -3.16
CA GLN A 163 4.83 -17.16 -3.45
C GLN A 163 6.25 -16.68 -3.76
N GLY A 164 6.39 -15.57 -4.51
CA GLY A 164 7.69 -14.95 -4.73
C GLY A 164 8.35 -14.48 -3.42
N ALA A 165 7.57 -13.86 -2.53
CA ALA A 165 8.06 -13.48 -1.20
C ALA A 165 8.44 -14.69 -0.34
N GLN A 166 7.66 -15.79 -0.38
CA GLN A 166 7.95 -17.03 0.32
C GLN A 166 9.26 -17.66 -0.18
N ALA A 167 9.47 -17.69 -1.49
CA ALA A 167 10.70 -18.25 -2.06
C ALA A 167 11.97 -17.55 -1.54
N VAL A 168 11.91 -16.22 -1.37
CA VAL A 168 13.04 -15.46 -0.78
C VAL A 168 13.25 -15.83 0.69
N LEU A 169 12.19 -16.02 1.46
CA LEU A 169 12.28 -16.45 2.86
C LEU A 169 12.84 -17.87 2.97
N ASP A 170 12.37 -18.78 2.13
CA ASP A 170 12.85 -20.18 2.12
C ASP A 170 14.34 -20.24 1.79
N GLN A 171 14.81 -19.45 0.83
CA GLN A 171 16.22 -19.30 0.51
C GLN A 171 17.01 -18.74 1.70
N ALA A 172 16.49 -17.71 2.37
CA ALA A 172 17.16 -17.11 3.52
C ALA A 172 17.30 -18.10 4.68
N PHE A 173 16.25 -18.87 4.98
CA PHE A 173 16.29 -19.90 6.03
C PHE A 173 17.19 -21.08 5.66
N ALA A 174 17.19 -21.52 4.40
CA ALA A 174 18.08 -22.57 3.93
C ALA A 174 19.57 -22.18 4.00
N SER A 175 19.87 -20.88 4.01
CA SER A 175 21.23 -20.33 4.04
C SER A 175 21.67 -19.89 5.44
N ILE A 176 20.96 -20.28 6.52
CA ILE A 176 21.25 -19.79 7.88
C ILE A 176 22.64 -20.16 8.35
N ASP A 177 23.14 -21.35 7.99
CA ASP A 177 24.49 -21.83 8.32
C ASP A 177 25.57 -21.42 7.29
N THR A 178 25.11 -20.83 6.16
CA THR A 178 25.99 -20.35 5.07
C THR A 178 25.55 -18.97 4.62
N PRO A 179 25.67 -17.90 5.46
CA PRO A 179 25.11 -16.57 5.16
C PRO A 179 25.62 -15.95 3.86
N ALA A 180 26.82 -16.36 3.40
CA ALA A 180 27.37 -15.93 2.11
C ALA A 180 26.56 -16.41 0.88
N ALA A 181 25.69 -17.40 1.05
CA ALA A 181 24.76 -17.86 0.02
C ALA A 181 23.43 -17.08 0.00
N CYS A 182 23.17 -16.23 1.00
CA CYS A 182 21.99 -15.39 1.11
C CYS A 182 22.27 -13.96 0.61
N ALA A 183 21.68 -13.55 -0.51
CA ALA A 183 21.89 -12.22 -1.09
C ALA A 183 21.54 -11.08 -0.10
N ALA A 184 20.47 -11.24 0.69
CA ALA A 184 20.07 -10.24 1.69
C ALA A 184 21.12 -10.11 2.81
N ALA A 185 21.68 -11.23 3.29
CA ALA A 185 22.72 -11.21 4.31
C ALA A 185 24.03 -10.60 3.78
N VAL A 186 24.42 -10.94 2.54
CA VAL A 186 25.58 -10.33 1.87
C VAL A 186 25.41 -8.83 1.71
N GLY A 187 24.24 -8.37 1.22
CA GLY A 187 23.95 -6.95 1.10
C GLY A 187 24.00 -6.19 2.44
N ALA A 188 23.44 -6.79 3.49
CA ALA A 188 23.52 -6.23 4.84
C ALA A 188 24.99 -6.17 5.35
N ALA A 189 25.77 -7.23 5.15
CA ALA A 189 27.18 -7.27 5.55
C ALA A 189 28.02 -6.22 4.81
N ILE A 190 27.80 -6.03 3.51
CA ILE A 190 28.47 -4.98 2.72
C ILE A 190 28.09 -3.60 3.27
N SER A 191 26.82 -3.32 3.50
CA SER A 191 26.36 -2.01 4.01
C SER A 191 26.97 -1.69 5.37
N VAL A 192 26.96 -2.66 6.30
CA VAL A 192 27.56 -2.51 7.63
C VAL A 192 29.08 -2.38 7.55
N GLY A 193 29.73 -3.17 6.68
CA GLY A 193 31.18 -3.11 6.47
C GLY A 193 31.61 -1.74 5.93
N LEU A 194 30.93 -1.23 4.92
CA LEU A 194 31.20 0.09 4.34
C LEU A 194 31.01 1.22 5.36
N GLN A 195 29.95 1.14 6.16
CA GLN A 195 29.71 2.11 7.23
C GLN A 195 30.84 2.10 8.26
N ARG A 196 31.22 0.92 8.78
CA ARG A 196 32.20 0.78 9.87
C ARG A 196 33.64 1.03 9.45
N GLN A 197 34.02 0.59 8.25
CA GLN A 197 35.42 0.62 7.78
C GLN A 197 35.73 1.86 6.95
N HIS A 198 34.72 2.40 6.22
CA HIS A 198 34.90 3.48 5.28
C HIS A 198 34.04 4.73 5.58
N ASN A 199 33.29 4.72 6.70
CA ASN A 199 32.40 5.82 7.11
C ASN A 199 31.37 6.20 6.04
N ILE A 200 30.91 5.22 5.22
CA ILE A 200 29.85 5.44 4.24
C ILE A 200 28.51 5.37 4.96
N ALA A 201 27.86 6.52 5.12
CA ALA A 201 26.66 6.66 5.95
C ALA A 201 25.35 6.75 5.15
N ALA A 202 25.39 6.72 3.82
CA ALA A 202 24.22 6.86 2.98
C ALA A 202 24.04 5.68 2.03
N THR A 203 22.78 5.25 1.86
CA THR A 203 22.36 4.29 0.84
C THR A 203 21.52 5.00 -0.21
N VAL A 204 21.90 4.93 -1.48
CA VAL A 204 21.20 5.59 -2.58
C VAL A 204 20.56 4.55 -3.49
N MET A 205 19.24 4.62 -3.66
CA MET A 205 18.48 3.80 -4.61
C MET A 205 18.29 4.58 -5.91
N LEU A 206 18.96 4.15 -6.99
CA LEU A 206 18.81 4.74 -8.33
C LEU A 206 17.94 3.83 -9.19
N ALA A 207 16.70 4.27 -9.45
CA ALA A 207 15.78 3.56 -10.32
C ALA A 207 15.98 4.01 -11.78
N TYR A 208 16.50 3.12 -12.63
CA TYR A 208 16.70 3.38 -14.07
C TYR A 208 15.44 3.11 -14.92
N SER A 209 14.47 2.40 -14.38
CA SER A 209 13.18 2.17 -15.03
C SER A 209 12.09 2.97 -14.34
N ASP A 210 11.23 3.64 -15.11
CA ASP A 210 10.10 4.42 -14.58
C ASP A 210 9.23 3.59 -13.64
N ARG A 211 9.00 2.32 -13.98
CA ARG A 211 8.21 1.38 -13.16
C ARG A 211 8.83 1.07 -11.79
N LEU A 212 10.11 1.30 -11.60
CA LEU A 212 10.82 1.07 -10.33
C LEU A 212 10.83 2.31 -9.41
N GLY A 213 10.32 3.45 -9.87
CA GLY A 213 10.31 4.68 -9.07
C GLY A 213 9.55 4.54 -7.75
N SER A 214 8.40 3.90 -7.76
CA SER A 214 7.62 3.67 -6.53
C SER A 214 8.21 2.56 -5.65
N LEU A 215 8.89 1.57 -6.22
CA LEU A 215 9.67 0.61 -5.45
C LEU A 215 10.77 1.30 -4.65
N ALA A 216 11.50 2.24 -5.26
CA ALA A 216 12.54 3.01 -4.58
C ALA A 216 11.97 3.85 -3.42
N ARG A 217 10.78 4.46 -3.57
CA ARG A 217 10.09 5.20 -2.51
C ARG A 217 9.66 4.28 -1.36
N TRP A 218 9.12 3.11 -1.66
CA TRP A 218 8.75 2.12 -0.65
C TRP A 218 9.98 1.56 0.07
N TYR A 219 11.05 1.23 -0.66
CA TYR A 219 12.33 0.80 -0.07
C TYR A 219 12.90 1.86 0.89
N ARG A 220 12.86 3.14 0.51
CA ARG A 220 13.30 4.24 1.37
C ARG A 220 12.53 4.27 2.70
N GLN A 221 11.21 4.04 2.68
CA GLN A 221 10.43 3.94 3.93
C GLN A 221 10.87 2.74 4.76
N LEU A 222 11.00 1.56 4.14
CA LEU A 222 11.48 0.35 4.83
C LEU A 222 12.82 0.59 5.50
N TRP A 223 13.74 1.26 4.80
CA TRP A 223 15.07 1.54 5.29
C TRP A 223 15.05 2.57 6.43
N ALA A 224 14.50 3.74 6.20
CA ALA A 224 14.52 4.85 7.15
C ALA A 224 13.76 4.56 8.46
N GLU A 225 12.66 3.83 8.41
CA GLU A 225 11.90 3.48 9.62
C GLU A 225 12.44 2.25 10.36
N SER A 226 13.31 1.46 9.74
CA SER A 226 13.83 0.23 10.35
C SER A 226 15.22 0.41 10.96
N LEU A 227 16.00 1.37 10.48
CA LEU A 227 17.38 1.61 10.89
C LEU A 227 17.50 2.90 11.72
N GLY A 228 18.71 3.25 12.13
CA GLY A 228 19.00 4.47 12.89
C GLY A 228 18.72 4.37 14.39
N LYS A 229 18.45 3.18 14.91
CA LYS A 229 18.31 2.93 16.34
C LYS A 229 19.68 2.91 17.01
N ASP A 230 19.79 3.57 18.17
CA ASP A 230 21.04 3.70 18.93
C ASP A 230 22.22 4.28 18.09
N GLY A 231 21.89 5.13 17.12
CA GLY A 231 22.89 5.71 16.21
C GLY A 231 23.50 4.72 15.21
N GLN A 232 22.92 3.52 15.04
CA GLN A 232 23.40 2.49 14.11
C GLN A 232 22.56 2.46 12.84
N GLY A 233 23.22 2.32 11.71
CA GLY A 233 22.60 2.24 10.39
C GLY A 233 22.98 3.38 9.47
N THR A 234 22.62 3.23 8.20
CA THR A 234 22.81 4.25 7.16
C THR A 234 21.50 4.97 6.86
N THR A 235 21.55 6.18 6.32
CA THR A 235 20.41 6.96 5.85
C THR A 235 20.10 6.69 4.38
#